data_b171888d14bc0a05f8077e48ad5a7b5c
#
_entry.id   b171888d14bc0a05f8077e48ad5a7b5c
#
_cell.length_a   1.000
_cell.length_b   1.000
_cell.length_c   1.000
_cell.angle_alpha   90.00
_cell.angle_beta   90.00
_cell.angle_gamma   90.00
#
_symmetry.space_group_name_H-M   'P 1'
#
loop_
_entity.id
_entity.type
_entity.pdbx_description
1 polymer ?
#
loop_
_entity_poly.entity_id
_entity_poly.type
_entity_poly.pdbx_seq_one_letter_code
_entity_poly.pdbx_strand_id
1 'polypeptide(L)'
;MKTAHPVAAKPGADNSLAAAQKNPASGDVPDILHDSLGYAIQRAKVRTYEMLFAAYGEDTISPARMTALSIIGTQPGTNQSALAEQLRITRASIVKVIDNLEALELVERCSIPGDRRSYSLRLTEKGRQELLSLYEKTRRYEVRIAQDLSPDERALLISLLDRVALSDKPST
;
A
#
# COMPACT_ATOMS: atom_id res chain seq x y z
N MET A 1 -60.55 16.68 2.15
CA MET A 1 -60.01 15.48 2.82
C MET A 1 -58.51 15.45 2.60
N LYS A 2 -57.75 15.80 3.63
CA LYS A 2 -56.25 15.82 3.63
C LYS A 2 -55.76 14.49 4.16
N THR A 3 -55.11 13.71 3.36
CA THR A 3 -54.39 12.50 3.80
C THR A 3 -52.92 12.87 4.09
N ALA A 4 -52.58 12.79 5.37
CA ALA A 4 -51.20 12.98 5.86
C ALA A 4 -50.37 11.75 5.53
N HIS A 5 -49.16 11.98 4.96
CA HIS A 5 -48.12 10.96 4.86
C HIS A 5 -47.35 10.90 6.19
N PRO A 6 -47.02 9.71 6.70
CA PRO A 6 -46.16 9.58 7.85
C PRO A 6 -44.70 9.75 7.45
N VAL A 7 -44.00 10.61 8.18
CA VAL A 7 -42.55 10.82 8.12
C VAL A 7 -41.84 9.56 8.65
N ALA A 8 -41.07 8.92 7.80
CA ALA A 8 -40.21 7.79 8.17
C ALA A 8 -39.10 8.27 9.12
N ALA A 9 -39.06 7.68 10.31
CA ALA A 9 -37.98 7.87 11.30
C ALA A 9 -36.66 7.30 10.77
N LYS A 10 -35.57 8.08 10.92
CA LYS A 10 -34.20 7.63 10.71
C LYS A 10 -33.88 6.54 11.74
N PRO A 11 -33.30 5.41 11.37
CA PRO A 11 -32.72 4.49 12.35
C PRO A 11 -31.53 5.16 13.01
N GLY A 12 -31.58 5.34 14.32
CA GLY A 12 -30.48 5.79 15.14
C GLY A 12 -29.30 4.83 15.01
N ALA A 13 -28.11 5.39 14.85
CA ALA A 13 -26.87 4.65 14.96
C ALA A 13 -26.74 4.19 16.42
N ASP A 14 -27.19 2.99 16.70
CA ASP A 14 -26.91 2.30 17.96
C ASP A 14 -25.45 1.84 17.91
N ASN A 15 -24.57 2.69 18.46
CA ASN A 15 -23.15 2.43 18.61
C ASN A 15 -22.95 1.53 19.84
N SER A 16 -23.47 0.31 19.75
CA SER A 16 -23.23 -0.73 20.74
C SER A 16 -21.83 -1.34 20.55
N LEU A 17 -20.79 -0.55 20.82
CA LEU A 17 -19.42 -1.01 21.09
C LEU A 17 -19.37 -1.64 22.49
N ALA A 18 -20.23 -2.58 22.79
CA ALA A 18 -20.20 -3.22 24.09
C ALA A 18 -20.73 -4.63 24.03
N ALA A 19 -19.89 -5.55 23.62
CA ALA A 19 -19.85 -6.87 24.24
C ALA A 19 -18.50 -7.49 23.89
N ALA A 20 -17.46 -7.11 24.61
CA ALA A 20 -16.29 -7.96 24.76
C ALA A 20 -16.80 -9.31 25.30
N GLN A 21 -17.03 -10.27 24.39
CA GLN A 21 -17.34 -11.62 24.79
C GLN A 21 -16.11 -12.17 25.51
N LYS A 22 -16.18 -12.15 26.85
CA LYS A 22 -15.23 -12.85 27.70
C LYS A 22 -15.20 -14.31 27.26
N ASN A 23 -14.06 -14.73 26.76
CA ASN A 23 -13.78 -16.13 26.53
C ASN A 23 -13.62 -16.80 27.92
N PRO A 24 -14.53 -17.68 28.38
CA PRO A 24 -14.54 -18.18 29.76
C PRO A 24 -13.47 -19.25 30.04
N ALA A 25 -12.55 -19.52 29.12
CA ALA A 25 -11.60 -20.63 29.22
C ALA A 25 -10.14 -20.25 29.48
N SER A 26 -9.79 -18.96 29.51
CA SER A 26 -8.43 -18.52 29.83
C SER A 26 -8.50 -17.58 31.02
N GLY A 27 -7.83 -17.94 32.10
CA GLY A 27 -7.80 -17.15 33.33
C GLY A 27 -7.56 -15.64 33.10
N ASP A 28 -7.57 -14.84 34.13
CA ASP A 28 -7.61 -13.34 34.19
C ASP A 28 -6.67 -12.53 33.27
N VAL A 29 -6.05 -13.12 32.27
CA VAL A 29 -5.18 -12.44 31.32
C VAL A 29 -6.00 -12.00 30.09
N PRO A 30 -6.12 -10.70 29.81
CA PRO A 30 -6.83 -10.21 28.64
C PRO A 30 -6.13 -10.62 27.33
N ASP A 31 -6.88 -11.08 26.34
CA ASP A 31 -6.37 -11.31 25.00
C ASP A 31 -6.24 -9.97 24.27
N ILE A 32 -5.04 -9.39 24.28
CA ILE A 32 -4.74 -8.10 23.64
C ILE A 32 -4.76 -8.16 22.10
N LEU A 33 -4.85 -9.36 21.51
CA LEU A 33 -4.86 -9.56 20.06
C LEU A 33 -6.28 -9.70 19.52
N HIS A 34 -7.23 -10.11 20.37
CA HIS A 34 -8.63 -10.21 19.98
C HIS A 34 -9.16 -8.80 19.66
N ASP A 35 -9.84 -8.65 18.55
CA ASP A 35 -10.37 -7.38 18.02
C ASP A 35 -9.31 -6.27 17.78
N SER A 36 -8.03 -6.61 17.75
CA SER A 36 -6.96 -5.67 17.46
C SER A 36 -6.83 -5.40 15.95
N LEU A 37 -7.19 -4.18 15.53
CA LEU A 37 -7.02 -3.73 14.14
C LEU A 37 -5.54 -3.79 13.72
N GLY A 38 -4.62 -3.35 14.59
CA GLY A 38 -3.18 -3.39 14.30
C GLY A 38 -2.67 -4.80 14.07
N TYR A 39 -3.16 -5.78 14.87
CA TYR A 39 -2.80 -7.18 14.68
C TYR A 39 -3.41 -7.78 13.40
N ALA A 40 -4.64 -7.41 13.06
CA ALA A 40 -5.27 -7.84 11.81
C ALA A 40 -4.48 -7.34 10.59
N ILE A 41 -4.08 -6.06 10.58
CA ILE A 41 -3.22 -5.48 9.55
C ILE A 41 -1.88 -6.20 9.47
N GLN A 42 -1.24 -6.47 10.61
CA GLN A 42 0.05 -7.17 10.65
C GLN A 42 -0.05 -8.59 10.08
N ARG A 43 -1.08 -9.36 10.44
CA ARG A 43 -1.31 -10.70 9.86
C ARG A 43 -1.53 -10.64 8.36
N ALA A 44 -2.37 -9.72 7.89
CA ALA A 44 -2.62 -9.51 6.48
C ALA A 44 -1.33 -9.15 5.74
N LYS A 45 -0.51 -8.26 6.29
CA LYS A 45 0.80 -7.88 5.75
C LYS A 45 1.72 -9.09 5.61
N VAL A 46 1.88 -9.91 6.65
CA VAL A 46 2.74 -11.12 6.58
C VAL A 46 2.25 -12.04 5.46
N ARG A 47 0.94 -12.33 5.43
CA ARG A 47 0.36 -13.22 4.43
C ARG A 47 0.52 -12.70 3.00
N THR A 48 0.26 -11.41 2.78
CA THR A 48 0.41 -10.80 1.46
C THR A 48 1.86 -10.79 0.99
N TYR A 49 2.84 -10.62 1.89
CA TYR A 49 4.26 -10.73 1.55
C TYR A 49 4.67 -12.17 1.16
N GLU A 50 4.21 -13.18 1.89
CA GLU A 50 4.45 -14.59 1.50
C GLU A 50 3.92 -14.88 0.09
N MET A 51 2.69 -14.43 -0.19
CA MET A 51 2.06 -14.60 -1.50
C MET A 51 2.77 -13.78 -2.59
N LEU A 52 3.29 -12.60 -2.26
CA LEU A 52 4.08 -11.78 -3.15
C LEU A 52 5.36 -12.52 -3.59
N PHE A 53 6.15 -13.01 -2.63
CA PHE A 53 7.36 -13.77 -2.93
C PHE A 53 7.07 -15.04 -3.73
N ALA A 54 6.00 -15.75 -3.41
CA ALA A 54 5.57 -16.91 -4.19
C ALA A 54 5.17 -16.57 -5.64
N ALA A 55 4.60 -15.37 -5.87
CA ALA A 55 4.17 -14.92 -7.20
C ALA A 55 5.33 -14.40 -8.06
N TYR A 56 6.34 -13.79 -7.45
CA TYR A 56 7.42 -13.11 -8.16
C TYR A 56 8.72 -13.91 -8.24
N GLY A 57 8.92 -14.90 -7.35
CA GLY A 57 10.15 -15.68 -7.22
C GLY A 57 11.20 -14.99 -6.35
N GLU A 58 12.24 -15.76 -5.98
CA GLU A 58 13.31 -15.29 -5.08
C GLU A 58 14.20 -14.20 -5.69
N ASP A 59 14.39 -14.24 -7.01
CA ASP A 59 15.23 -13.28 -7.75
C ASP A 59 14.53 -11.95 -8.09
N THR A 60 13.34 -11.75 -7.55
CA THR A 60 12.56 -10.56 -7.89
C THR A 60 13.08 -9.32 -7.18
N ILE A 61 12.87 -8.17 -7.81
CA ILE A 61 13.18 -6.89 -7.18
C ILE A 61 12.28 -6.68 -5.95
N SER A 62 12.84 -6.11 -4.88
CA SER A 62 12.08 -5.89 -3.63
C SER A 62 10.87 -4.98 -3.84
N PRO A 63 9.83 -5.06 -2.98
CA PRO A 63 8.65 -4.18 -3.08
C PRO A 63 8.99 -2.69 -3.19
N ALA A 64 10.00 -2.22 -2.45
CA ALA A 64 10.45 -0.82 -2.54
C ALA A 64 11.00 -0.46 -3.92
N ARG A 65 11.74 -1.38 -4.57
CA ARG A 65 12.25 -1.19 -5.93
C ARG A 65 11.13 -1.25 -6.97
N MET A 66 10.18 -2.17 -6.81
CA MET A 66 9.00 -2.24 -7.69
C MET A 66 8.20 -0.95 -7.65
N THR A 67 7.94 -0.42 -6.45
CA THR A 67 7.22 0.84 -6.28
C THR A 67 8.00 2.01 -6.86
N ALA A 68 9.33 2.07 -6.62
CA ALA A 68 10.19 3.10 -7.20
C ALA A 68 10.16 3.05 -8.74
N LEU A 69 10.30 1.87 -9.33
CA LEU A 69 10.26 1.66 -10.78
C LEU A 69 8.91 2.12 -11.37
N SER A 70 7.80 1.80 -10.71
CA SER A 70 6.46 2.21 -11.11
C SER A 70 6.29 3.74 -11.07
N ILE A 71 6.73 4.40 -9.99
CA ILE A 71 6.65 5.87 -9.86
C ILE A 71 7.49 6.54 -10.93
N ILE A 72 8.73 6.09 -11.16
CA ILE A 72 9.61 6.65 -12.19
C ILE A 72 8.99 6.50 -13.58
N GLY A 73 8.31 5.39 -13.84
CA GLY A 73 7.66 5.14 -15.12
C GLY A 73 6.40 5.96 -15.37
N THR A 74 5.66 6.29 -14.31
CA THR A 74 4.38 7.00 -14.40
C THR A 74 4.49 8.51 -14.15
N GLN A 75 5.61 8.97 -13.57
CA GLN A 75 5.85 10.38 -13.24
C GLN A 75 7.17 10.87 -13.87
N PRO A 76 7.16 11.24 -15.16
CA PRO A 76 8.35 11.73 -15.84
C PRO A 76 8.97 12.95 -15.12
N GLY A 77 10.29 12.95 -14.99
CA GLY A 77 11.01 14.03 -14.31
C GLY A 77 11.08 13.91 -12.78
N THR A 78 10.54 12.82 -12.21
CA THR A 78 10.69 12.57 -10.77
C THR A 78 12.16 12.52 -10.39
N ASN A 79 12.49 12.97 -9.16
CA ASN A 79 13.85 12.97 -8.61
C ASN A 79 13.92 12.16 -7.30
N GLN A 80 15.14 11.95 -6.80
CA GLN A 80 15.37 11.19 -5.58
C GLN A 80 14.59 11.70 -4.36
N SER A 81 14.48 13.03 -4.21
CA SER A 81 13.81 13.63 -3.05
C SER A 81 12.29 13.38 -3.09
N ALA A 82 11.67 13.63 -4.23
CA ALA A 82 10.25 13.35 -4.45
C ALA A 82 9.92 11.86 -4.27
N LEU A 83 10.83 10.99 -4.75
CA LEU A 83 10.65 9.54 -4.61
C LEU A 83 10.77 9.08 -3.15
N ALA A 84 11.73 9.64 -2.37
CA ALA A 84 11.87 9.35 -0.94
C ALA A 84 10.63 9.76 -0.14
N GLU A 85 10.06 10.92 -0.45
CA GLU A 85 8.83 11.43 0.17
C GLU A 85 7.64 10.52 -0.13
N GLN A 86 7.41 10.17 -1.40
CA GLN A 86 6.31 9.30 -1.80
C GLN A 86 6.40 7.89 -1.18
N LEU A 87 7.61 7.34 -1.09
CA LEU A 87 7.87 6.03 -0.48
C LEU A 87 7.92 6.08 1.05
N ARG A 88 7.90 7.28 1.65
CA ARG A 88 8.06 7.49 3.11
C ARG A 88 9.30 6.80 3.68
N ILE A 89 10.41 6.85 2.97
CA ILE A 89 11.70 6.30 3.40
C ILE A 89 12.77 7.37 3.48
N THR A 90 13.86 7.07 4.18
CA THR A 90 14.97 8.02 4.34
C THR A 90 15.70 8.27 3.02
N ARG A 91 16.35 9.44 2.91
CA ARG A 91 17.17 9.80 1.77
C ARG A 91 18.29 8.77 1.51
N ALA A 92 18.89 8.23 2.56
CA ALA A 92 19.90 7.19 2.45
C ALA A 92 19.34 5.87 1.88
N SER A 93 18.11 5.53 2.25
CA SER A 93 17.44 4.32 1.75
C SER A 93 17.08 4.45 0.27
N ILE A 94 16.58 5.61 -0.18
CA ILE A 94 16.23 5.80 -1.59
C ILE A 94 17.46 5.81 -2.50
N VAL A 95 18.59 6.33 -2.04
CA VAL A 95 19.86 6.26 -2.79
C VAL A 95 20.21 4.81 -3.10
N LYS A 96 20.17 3.92 -2.10
CA LYS A 96 20.43 2.49 -2.28
C LYS A 96 19.46 1.82 -3.25
N VAL A 97 18.18 2.21 -3.20
CA VAL A 97 17.15 1.69 -4.12
C VAL A 97 17.50 2.09 -5.56
N ILE A 98 17.82 3.35 -5.80
CA ILE A 98 18.12 3.87 -7.14
C ILE A 98 19.44 3.30 -7.65
N ASP A 99 20.50 3.27 -6.84
CA ASP A 99 21.80 2.68 -7.23
C ASP A 99 21.64 1.22 -7.65
N ASN A 100 20.78 0.48 -6.96
CA ASN A 100 20.51 -0.89 -7.35
C ASN A 100 19.71 -0.99 -8.66
N LEU A 101 18.72 -0.12 -8.88
CA LEU A 101 17.97 -0.09 -10.14
C LEU A 101 18.85 0.31 -11.33
N GLU A 102 19.83 1.22 -11.12
CA GLU A 102 20.85 1.55 -12.12
C GLU A 102 21.81 0.38 -12.38
N ALA A 103 22.29 -0.30 -11.34
CA ALA A 103 23.14 -1.48 -11.48
C ALA A 103 22.44 -2.62 -12.26
N LEU A 104 21.10 -2.70 -12.18
CA LEU A 104 20.27 -3.60 -12.98
C LEU A 104 19.96 -3.05 -14.38
N GLU A 105 20.42 -1.85 -14.69
CA GLU A 105 20.15 -1.13 -15.95
C GLU A 105 18.66 -0.85 -16.19
N LEU A 106 17.85 -0.73 -15.15
CA LEU A 106 16.42 -0.47 -15.23
C LEU A 106 16.07 1.02 -15.22
N VAL A 107 16.94 1.83 -14.60
CA VAL A 107 16.79 3.27 -14.43
C VAL A 107 18.09 3.97 -14.79
N GLU A 108 18.00 5.20 -15.27
CA GLU A 108 19.13 6.09 -15.51
C GLU A 108 18.89 7.46 -14.85
N ARG A 109 19.99 8.09 -14.40
CA ARG A 109 19.98 9.48 -13.95
C ARG A 109 20.22 10.41 -15.13
N CYS A 110 19.30 11.34 -15.36
CA CYS A 110 19.40 12.34 -16.41
C CYS A 110 19.72 13.71 -15.81
N SER A 111 20.72 14.40 -16.33
CA SER A 111 21.03 15.78 -15.93
C SER A 111 19.86 16.71 -16.23
N ILE A 112 19.59 17.64 -15.32
CA ILE A 112 18.57 18.69 -15.53
C ILE A 112 19.28 19.91 -16.09
N PRO A 113 18.87 20.42 -17.27
CA PRO A 113 19.46 21.63 -17.81
C PRO A 113 19.35 22.80 -16.82
N GLY A 114 20.49 23.43 -16.51
CA GLY A 114 20.54 24.55 -15.57
C GLY A 114 20.72 24.17 -14.10
N ASP A 115 20.60 22.91 -13.72
CA ASP A 115 20.83 22.43 -12.36
C ASP A 115 21.85 21.26 -12.34
N ARG A 116 23.08 21.56 -11.97
CA ARG A 116 24.17 20.57 -11.89
C ARG A 116 24.12 19.70 -10.62
N ARG A 117 23.20 19.99 -9.69
CA ARG A 117 23.10 19.31 -8.40
C ARG A 117 21.92 18.34 -8.33
N SER A 118 20.99 18.44 -9.28
CA SER A 118 19.81 17.60 -9.33
C SER A 118 19.80 16.73 -10.57
N TYR A 119 19.27 15.52 -10.41
CA TYR A 119 19.07 14.56 -11.49
C TYR A 119 17.60 14.19 -11.50
N SER A 120 17.02 14.11 -12.69
CA SER A 120 15.77 13.40 -12.91
C SER A 120 16.03 11.91 -13.12
N LEU A 121 15.04 11.09 -12.84
CA LEU A 121 15.11 9.64 -13.03
C LEU A 121 14.25 9.27 -14.23
N ARG A 122 14.72 8.33 -15.01
CA ARG A 122 14.02 7.83 -16.18
C ARG A 122 14.19 6.30 -16.29
N LEU A 123 13.15 5.61 -16.77
CA LEU A 123 13.29 4.21 -17.15
C LEU A 123 14.15 4.08 -18.41
N THR A 124 15.01 3.09 -18.41
CA THR A 124 15.62 2.57 -19.65
C THR A 124 14.60 1.76 -20.44
N GLU A 125 14.95 1.31 -21.64
CA GLU A 125 14.11 0.37 -22.37
C GLU A 125 13.93 -0.96 -21.62
N LYS A 126 15.01 -1.47 -21.03
CA LYS A 126 14.98 -2.65 -20.15
C LYS A 126 14.08 -2.42 -18.94
N GLY A 127 14.13 -1.24 -18.33
CA GLY A 127 13.26 -0.86 -17.21
C GLY A 127 11.78 -0.82 -17.60
N ARG A 128 11.45 -0.35 -18.80
CA ARG A 128 10.06 -0.38 -19.31
C ARG A 128 9.55 -1.82 -19.48
N GLN A 129 10.37 -2.68 -20.07
CA GLN A 129 10.02 -4.10 -20.28
C GLN A 129 9.84 -4.82 -18.93
N GLU A 130 10.74 -4.57 -17.97
CA GLU A 130 10.62 -5.11 -16.62
C GLU A 130 9.35 -4.61 -15.91
N LEU A 131 9.01 -3.31 -16.02
CA LEU A 131 7.78 -2.77 -15.44
C LEU A 131 6.52 -3.43 -16.04
N LEU A 132 6.49 -3.69 -17.33
CA LEU A 132 5.39 -4.44 -17.98
C LEU A 132 5.29 -5.86 -17.45
N SER A 133 6.42 -6.57 -17.33
CA SER A 133 6.47 -7.91 -16.75
C SER A 133 5.94 -7.91 -15.29
N LEU A 134 6.38 -6.95 -14.49
CA LEU A 134 5.93 -6.76 -13.10
C LEU A 134 4.43 -6.46 -13.04
N TYR A 135 3.90 -5.65 -13.96
CA TYR A 135 2.48 -5.35 -14.03
C TYR A 135 1.63 -6.61 -14.18
N GLU A 136 2.02 -7.52 -15.09
CA GLU A 136 1.30 -8.78 -15.30
C GLU A 136 1.41 -9.73 -14.10
N LYS A 137 2.55 -9.77 -13.42
CA LYS A 137 2.72 -10.52 -12.17
C LYS A 137 1.87 -9.92 -11.07
N THR A 138 1.84 -8.59 -10.95
CA THR A 138 1.03 -7.86 -9.97
C THR A 138 -0.46 -8.14 -10.18
N ARG A 139 -0.97 -8.10 -11.42
CA ARG A 139 -2.36 -8.44 -11.70
C ARG A 139 -2.76 -9.81 -11.15
N ARG A 140 -1.93 -10.82 -11.41
CA ARG A 140 -2.19 -12.19 -10.93
C ARG A 140 -2.14 -12.27 -9.41
N TYR A 141 -1.19 -11.60 -8.79
CA TYR A 141 -1.07 -11.49 -7.34
C TYR A 141 -2.31 -10.80 -6.73
N GLU A 142 -2.74 -9.65 -7.28
CA GLU A 142 -3.91 -8.90 -6.81
C GLU A 142 -5.20 -9.73 -6.85
N VAL A 143 -5.42 -10.50 -7.93
CA VAL A 143 -6.55 -11.43 -8.01
C VAL A 143 -6.48 -12.48 -6.90
N ARG A 144 -5.29 -12.99 -6.61
CA ARG A 144 -5.11 -14.06 -5.63
C ARG A 144 -5.30 -13.58 -4.19
N ILE A 145 -4.80 -12.39 -3.83
CA ILE A 145 -4.98 -11.86 -2.46
C ILE A 145 -6.41 -11.42 -2.17
N ALA A 146 -7.17 -11.08 -3.21
CA ALA A 146 -8.54 -10.63 -3.11
C ALA A 146 -9.58 -11.73 -3.46
N GLN A 147 -9.16 -12.99 -3.61
CA GLN A 147 -10.02 -14.07 -4.09
C GLN A 147 -11.29 -14.30 -3.26
N ASP A 148 -11.22 -14.01 -1.96
CA ASP A 148 -12.31 -14.19 -1.00
C ASP A 148 -13.09 -12.88 -0.72
N LEU A 149 -12.83 -11.84 -1.51
CA LEU A 149 -13.50 -10.53 -1.42
C LEU A 149 -14.31 -10.25 -2.68
N SER A 150 -15.52 -9.77 -2.52
CA SER A 150 -16.25 -9.15 -3.62
C SER A 150 -15.55 -7.86 -4.09
N PRO A 151 -15.84 -7.36 -5.31
CA PRO A 151 -15.29 -6.09 -5.79
C PRO A 151 -15.56 -4.91 -4.85
N ASP A 152 -16.75 -4.84 -4.25
CA ASP A 152 -17.15 -3.77 -3.33
C ASP A 152 -16.40 -3.87 -2.00
N GLU A 153 -16.25 -5.08 -1.44
CA GLU A 153 -15.48 -5.30 -0.22
C GLU A 153 -13.99 -4.97 -0.42
N ARG A 154 -13.43 -5.34 -1.59
CA ARG A 154 -12.05 -4.97 -1.94
C ARG A 154 -11.88 -3.45 -2.00
N ALA A 155 -12.78 -2.74 -2.68
CA ALA A 155 -12.73 -1.29 -2.78
C ALA A 155 -12.89 -0.62 -1.40
N LEU A 156 -13.81 -1.10 -0.58
CA LEU A 156 -14.02 -0.62 0.78
C LEU A 156 -12.79 -0.84 1.64
N LEU A 157 -12.19 -2.04 1.61
CA LEU A 157 -10.99 -2.37 2.38
C LEU A 157 -9.82 -1.44 2.02
N ILE A 158 -9.58 -1.17 0.74
CA ILE A 158 -8.54 -0.23 0.29
C ILE A 158 -8.81 1.16 0.88
N SER A 159 -10.04 1.67 0.75
CA SER A 159 -10.43 2.99 1.29
C SER A 159 -10.23 3.08 2.81
N LEU A 160 -10.56 2.04 3.56
CA LEU A 160 -10.38 2.00 5.01
C LEU A 160 -8.90 1.97 5.41
N LEU A 161 -8.08 1.19 4.71
CA LEU A 161 -6.63 1.14 4.94
C LEU A 161 -5.95 2.48 4.61
N ASP A 162 -6.39 3.18 3.55
CA ASP A 162 -5.91 4.52 3.22
C ASP A 162 -6.23 5.52 4.34
N ARG A 163 -7.43 5.46 4.91
CA ARG A 163 -7.81 6.31 6.05
C ARG A 163 -6.94 6.03 7.27
N VAL A 164 -6.66 4.77 7.57
CA VAL A 164 -5.74 4.38 8.66
C VAL A 164 -4.34 4.92 8.41
N ALA A 165 -3.84 4.81 7.15
CA ALA A 165 -2.50 5.28 6.80
C ALA A 165 -2.35 6.82 6.82
N LEU A 166 -3.44 7.56 6.61
CA LEU A 166 -3.46 9.03 6.58
C LEU A 166 -3.82 9.67 7.93
N SER A 167 -4.23 8.88 8.93
CA SER A 167 -4.69 9.40 10.23
C SER A 167 -3.59 10.01 11.09
N ASP A 168 -2.30 9.80 10.78
CA ASP A 168 -1.15 10.38 11.48
C ASP A 168 -0.70 11.73 10.90
N LYS A 169 -1.60 12.72 10.85
CA LYS A 169 -1.13 14.10 10.98
C LYS A 169 -1.17 14.43 12.48
N PRO A 170 -0.02 14.62 13.15
CA PRO A 170 -0.04 15.16 14.50
C PRO A 170 -0.81 16.47 14.44
N SER A 171 -1.87 16.58 15.26
CA SER A 171 -2.56 17.86 15.48
C SER A 171 -1.52 18.81 16.01
N THR A 172 -1.14 19.81 15.20
CA THR A 172 -0.30 20.95 15.58
C THR A 172 -1.06 21.84 16.55
#